data_9fca6fa22c31ac6b007aad6fa538e34d
#
_entry.id   9fca6fa22c31ac6b007aad6fa538e34d
#
_cell.length_a   1.000
_cell.length_b   1.000
_cell.length_c   1.000
_cell.angle_alpha   90.00
_cell.angle_beta   90.00
_cell.angle_gamma   90.00
#
_symmetry.space_group_name_H-M   'P 1'
#
loop_
_entity.id
_entity.type
_entity.pdbx_description
1 polymer ?
#
loop_
_entity_poly.entity_id
_entity_poly.type
_entity_poly.pdbx_seq_one_letter_code
_entity_poly.pdbx_strand_id
1 'polypeptide(L)'
;GFEGLITKMLNQFNPDIKITPREGKFFERDSVMIKKLENTEGVLAVSKVLEEKALFESEKVQDFGTLKGVDKHFRQVASLDSAILEGEYMLTKDKTDYGIIGFGLANKLGTMPSQLSEPISVYSPNEDEAGIISQPFTRRFLYPGALFSIQQDVDYEYVITSLEFVEELLNKPNSLSAIELKIDNKKNVKTLQKNIQAVVGEKFDVKNRYQQEEAFLKLMNIEKWVSFAILSLTLLLV
;
A
#
# COMPACT_ATOMS: atom_id res chain seq x y z
N GLY A 1 16.07 -22.94 -1.86
CA GLY A 1 16.16 -22.56 -3.27
C GLY A 1 15.71 -21.13 -3.51
N PHE A 2 15.80 -20.65 -4.74
CA PHE A 2 15.47 -19.28 -5.17
C PHE A 2 14.02 -18.88 -4.83
N GLU A 3 13.06 -19.82 -5.01
CA GLU A 3 11.66 -19.61 -4.61
C GLU A 3 11.48 -19.31 -3.13
N GLY A 4 12.22 -20.00 -2.25
CA GLY A 4 12.15 -19.75 -0.82
C GLY A 4 12.71 -18.40 -0.40
N LEU A 5 13.62 -17.83 -1.18
CA LEU A 5 14.19 -16.51 -0.95
C LEU A 5 13.18 -15.42 -1.36
N ILE A 6 12.54 -15.57 -2.53
CA ILE A 6 11.49 -14.67 -3.01
C ILE A 6 10.30 -14.67 -2.04
N THR A 7 9.83 -15.85 -1.64
CA THR A 7 8.74 -15.98 -0.66
C THR A 7 9.09 -15.29 0.67
N LYS A 8 10.35 -15.36 1.12
CA LYS A 8 10.80 -14.71 2.36
C LYS A 8 10.83 -13.18 2.22
N MET A 9 11.18 -12.65 1.04
CA MET A 9 11.19 -11.21 0.77
C MET A 9 9.77 -10.65 0.66
N LEU A 10 8.88 -11.32 -0.05
CA LEU A 10 7.45 -10.96 -0.17
C LEU A 10 6.74 -11.00 1.20
N ASN A 11 7.19 -11.87 2.10
CA ASN A 11 6.68 -11.98 3.47
C ASN A 11 6.90 -10.72 4.34
N GLN A 12 7.76 -9.80 3.93
CA GLN A 12 8.02 -8.57 4.66
C GLN A 12 7.01 -7.48 4.36
N PHE A 13 6.45 -7.46 3.14
CA PHE A 13 5.50 -6.42 2.71
C PHE A 13 4.04 -6.89 2.73
N ASN A 14 3.78 -8.11 2.26
CA ASN A 14 2.43 -8.65 2.21
C ASN A 14 1.96 -9.14 3.59
N PRO A 15 0.75 -8.75 4.04
CA PRO A 15 0.16 -9.25 5.27
C PRO A 15 -0.18 -10.75 5.16
N ASP A 16 -0.34 -11.41 6.29
CA ASP A 16 -0.76 -12.81 6.29
C ASP A 16 -2.14 -13.00 5.67
N ILE A 17 -3.06 -12.05 5.94
CA ILE A 17 -4.39 -11.97 5.30
C ILE A 17 -4.68 -10.52 4.94
N LYS A 18 -5.18 -10.29 3.73
CA LYS A 18 -5.67 -9.00 3.23
C LYS A 18 -7.16 -9.11 2.93
N ILE A 19 -7.94 -8.17 3.44
CA ILE A 19 -9.38 -8.04 3.24
C ILE A 19 -9.61 -6.81 2.37
N THR A 20 -10.28 -6.97 1.24
CA THR A 20 -10.59 -5.88 0.29
C THR A 20 -12.07 -5.92 -0.09
N PRO A 21 -12.69 -4.80 -0.47
CA PRO A 21 -14.06 -4.83 -0.99
C PRO A 21 -14.10 -5.60 -2.31
N ARG A 22 -15.22 -6.31 -2.59
CA ARG A 22 -15.45 -6.96 -3.89
C ARG A 22 -15.80 -5.98 -4.98
N GLU A 23 -16.47 -4.91 -4.61
CA GLU A 23 -16.90 -3.85 -5.53
C GLU A 23 -16.35 -2.51 -5.07
N GLY A 24 -15.88 -1.71 -6.01
CA GLY A 24 -15.26 -0.42 -5.73
C GLY A 24 -13.81 -0.54 -5.21
N LYS A 25 -13.22 0.61 -4.93
CA LYS A 25 -11.86 0.72 -4.39
C LYS A 25 -11.86 0.91 -2.87
N PHE A 26 -12.89 1.55 -2.34
CA PHE A 26 -12.96 2.01 -0.95
C PHE A 26 -14.22 1.53 -0.28
N PHE A 27 -14.17 1.41 1.04
CA PHE A 27 -15.31 1.11 1.90
C PHE A 27 -15.21 1.91 3.19
N GLU A 28 -16.35 2.15 3.82
CA GLU A 28 -16.42 2.89 5.07
C GLU A 28 -15.88 2.06 6.24
N ARG A 29 -15.13 2.72 7.13
CA ARG A 29 -14.56 2.11 8.33
C ARG A 29 -15.68 1.65 9.29
N ASP A 30 -15.86 0.35 9.41
CA ASP A 30 -16.77 -0.27 10.36
C ASP A 30 -16.04 -0.68 11.64
N SER A 31 -16.20 0.09 12.71
CA SER A 31 -15.55 -0.18 13.99
C SER A 31 -16.04 -1.46 14.65
N VAL A 32 -17.28 -1.90 14.36
CA VAL A 32 -17.85 -3.15 14.91
C VAL A 32 -17.19 -4.34 14.23
N MET A 33 -17.07 -4.28 12.91
CA MET A 33 -16.37 -5.32 12.12
C MET A 33 -14.90 -5.43 12.53
N ILE A 34 -14.19 -4.30 12.67
CA ILE A 34 -12.79 -4.26 13.11
C ILE A 34 -12.62 -4.92 14.47
N LYS A 35 -13.45 -4.58 15.47
CA LYS A 35 -13.42 -5.22 16.78
C LYS A 35 -13.69 -6.72 16.74
N LYS A 36 -14.59 -7.18 15.87
CA LYS A 36 -14.83 -8.62 15.69
C LYS A 36 -13.58 -9.31 15.12
N LEU A 37 -12.89 -8.69 14.17
CA LEU A 37 -11.64 -9.20 13.62
C LEU A 37 -10.55 -9.28 14.70
N GLU A 38 -10.37 -8.23 15.51
CA GLU A 38 -9.41 -8.18 16.62
C GLU A 38 -9.67 -9.29 17.67
N ASN A 39 -10.94 -9.64 17.89
CA ASN A 39 -11.33 -10.70 18.84
C ASN A 39 -11.43 -12.10 18.19
N THR A 40 -11.13 -12.25 16.91
CA THR A 40 -11.13 -13.55 16.22
C THR A 40 -9.93 -14.37 16.67
N GLU A 41 -10.19 -15.57 17.19
CA GLU A 41 -9.12 -16.48 17.64
C GLU A 41 -8.11 -16.75 16.52
N GLY A 42 -6.84 -16.50 16.79
CA GLY A 42 -5.74 -16.66 15.82
C GLY A 42 -5.39 -15.39 15.04
N VAL A 43 -6.12 -14.29 15.20
CA VAL A 43 -5.71 -12.95 14.73
C VAL A 43 -4.84 -12.31 15.81
N LEU A 44 -3.64 -11.87 15.43
CA LEU A 44 -2.66 -11.26 16.34
C LEU A 44 -2.65 -9.74 16.26
N ALA A 45 -2.88 -9.19 15.07
CA ALA A 45 -2.96 -7.75 14.84
C ALA A 45 -3.84 -7.43 13.64
N VAL A 46 -4.48 -6.26 13.67
CA VAL A 46 -5.36 -5.73 12.62
C VAL A 46 -4.88 -4.32 12.28
N SER A 47 -4.56 -4.07 11.02
CA SER A 47 -4.19 -2.75 10.50
C SER A 47 -5.17 -2.26 9.46
N LYS A 48 -5.52 -0.99 9.57
CA LYS A 48 -6.36 -0.27 8.60
C LYS A 48 -5.48 0.37 7.55
N VAL A 49 -5.87 0.22 6.29
CA VAL A 49 -5.08 0.67 5.14
C VAL A 49 -5.94 1.42 4.15
N LEU A 50 -5.41 2.53 3.66
CA LEU A 50 -5.96 3.30 2.55
C LEU A 50 -4.86 3.50 1.50
N GLU A 51 -5.01 2.85 0.34
CA GLU A 51 -4.04 2.93 -0.76
C GLU A 51 -4.68 3.59 -1.99
N GLU A 52 -3.94 4.47 -2.65
CA GLU A 52 -4.32 5.03 -3.96
C GLU A 52 -3.06 5.40 -4.76
N LYS A 53 -3.19 5.45 -6.08
CA LYS A 53 -2.16 5.97 -6.96
C LYS A 53 -1.99 7.47 -6.75
N ALA A 54 -0.74 7.91 -6.67
CA ALA A 54 -0.40 9.31 -6.49
C ALA A 54 0.78 9.71 -7.39
N LEU A 55 0.86 10.98 -7.69
CA LEU A 55 2.02 11.59 -8.32
C LEU A 55 2.90 12.18 -7.22
N PHE A 56 4.16 11.80 -7.21
CA PHE A 56 5.19 12.33 -6.31
C PHE A 56 6.10 13.28 -7.08
N GLU A 57 6.43 14.41 -6.48
CA GLU A 57 7.31 15.42 -7.07
C GLU A 57 8.34 15.87 -6.05
N SER A 58 9.59 15.83 -6.43
CA SER A 58 10.72 16.38 -5.70
C SER A 58 11.51 17.29 -6.63
N GLU A 59 11.69 18.57 -6.26
CA GLU A 59 12.29 19.61 -7.10
C GLU A 59 11.63 19.68 -8.50
N LYS A 60 12.27 19.08 -9.52
CA LYS A 60 11.79 19.05 -10.91
C LYS A 60 11.48 17.64 -11.43
N VAL A 61 11.62 16.63 -10.58
CA VAL A 61 11.42 15.24 -10.96
C VAL A 61 10.06 14.79 -10.44
N GLN A 62 9.30 14.15 -11.31
CA GLN A 62 7.99 13.59 -10.99
C GLN A 62 7.99 12.09 -11.33
N ASP A 63 7.36 11.29 -10.49
CA ASP A 63 7.07 9.89 -10.79
C ASP A 63 5.75 9.46 -10.13
N PHE A 64 5.10 8.46 -10.72
CA PHE A 64 3.90 7.85 -10.16
C PHE A 64 4.27 6.70 -9.24
N GLY A 65 3.42 6.49 -8.24
CA GLY A 65 3.52 5.35 -7.35
C GLY A 65 2.23 5.13 -6.58
N THR A 66 2.29 4.23 -5.62
CA THR A 66 1.18 3.95 -4.71
C THR A 66 1.47 4.56 -3.34
N LEU A 67 0.60 5.48 -2.92
CA LEU A 67 0.61 6.02 -1.57
C LEU A 67 -0.20 5.08 -0.67
N LYS A 68 0.45 4.52 0.35
CA LYS A 68 -0.14 3.60 1.32
C LYS A 68 -0.24 4.26 2.68
N GLY A 69 -1.45 4.69 3.04
CA GLY A 69 -1.78 5.18 4.37
C GLY A 69 -2.05 4.04 5.33
N VAL A 70 -1.38 4.03 6.47
CA VAL A 70 -1.46 2.95 7.45
C VAL A 70 -1.68 3.48 8.86
N ASP A 71 -2.33 2.69 9.70
CA ASP A 71 -2.49 3.02 11.12
C ASP A 71 -1.30 2.55 11.97
N LYS A 72 -1.32 2.90 13.25
CA LYS A 72 -0.26 2.55 14.22
C LYS A 72 -0.03 1.04 14.38
N HIS A 73 -0.98 0.20 14.00
CA HIS A 73 -0.88 -1.26 14.13
C HIS A 73 -0.18 -1.92 12.94
N PHE A 74 0.03 -1.19 11.85
CA PHE A 74 0.68 -1.70 10.65
C PHE A 74 2.07 -2.30 10.93
N ARG A 75 2.85 -1.70 11.81
CA ARG A 75 4.16 -2.20 12.23
C ARG A 75 4.12 -3.60 12.85
N GLN A 76 2.98 -4.00 13.43
CA GLN A 76 2.77 -5.35 13.98
C GLN A 76 2.35 -6.34 12.89
N VAL A 77 1.75 -5.86 11.81
CA VAL A 77 1.26 -6.68 10.70
C VAL A 77 2.35 -6.92 9.66
N ALA A 78 3.06 -5.86 9.27
CA ALA A 78 4.15 -5.91 8.31
C ALA A 78 5.51 -5.83 9.00
N SER A 79 6.45 -6.68 8.59
CA SER A 79 7.83 -6.69 9.13
C SER A 79 8.72 -5.67 8.41
N LEU A 80 8.23 -4.45 8.23
CA LEU A 80 8.92 -3.41 7.45
C LEU A 80 10.21 -2.93 8.11
N ASP A 81 10.30 -2.98 9.45
CA ASP A 81 11.49 -2.54 10.19
C ASP A 81 12.79 -3.20 9.72
N SER A 82 12.71 -4.48 9.36
CA SER A 82 13.87 -5.23 8.87
C SER A 82 14.28 -4.89 7.44
N ALA A 83 13.45 -4.16 6.71
CA ALA A 83 13.69 -3.71 5.35
C ALA A 83 14.14 -2.24 5.27
N ILE A 84 14.16 -1.51 6.38
CA ILE A 84 14.63 -0.12 6.41
C ILE A 84 16.13 -0.09 6.18
N LEU A 85 16.55 0.66 5.16
CA LEU A 85 17.95 0.88 4.81
C LEU A 85 18.53 2.12 5.48
N GLU A 86 17.73 3.19 5.58
CA GLU A 86 18.14 4.49 6.08
C GLU A 86 16.95 5.19 6.74
N GLY A 87 17.23 6.02 7.76
CA GLY A 87 16.19 6.72 8.52
C GLY A 87 15.55 5.85 9.60
N GLU A 88 14.39 6.28 10.08
CA GLU A 88 13.63 5.62 11.14
C GLU A 88 12.17 5.45 10.74
N TYR A 89 11.55 4.36 11.22
CA TYR A 89 10.11 4.16 11.06
C TYR A 89 9.33 5.24 11.80
N MET A 90 8.95 6.27 11.08
CA MET A 90 8.21 7.40 11.61
C MET A 90 7.22 7.89 10.54
N LEU A 91 5.95 8.00 10.89
CA LEU A 91 4.89 8.44 9.98
C LEU A 91 4.40 9.87 10.31
N THR A 92 4.45 10.24 11.58
CA THR A 92 4.06 11.58 12.05
C THR A 92 4.89 11.97 13.28
N LYS A 93 5.37 13.21 13.31
CA LYS A 93 6.06 13.79 14.48
C LYS A 93 5.81 15.30 14.50
N ASP A 94 5.41 15.84 15.65
CA ASP A 94 5.19 17.28 15.87
C ASP A 94 4.31 17.93 14.77
N LYS A 95 3.23 17.22 14.37
CA LYS A 95 2.29 17.60 13.28
C LYS A 95 2.93 17.63 11.88
N THR A 96 4.11 17.08 11.72
CA THR A 96 4.76 16.90 10.42
C THR A 96 4.55 15.47 9.96
N ASP A 97 4.15 15.32 8.68
CA ASP A 97 3.92 14.02 8.05
C ASP A 97 5.20 13.52 7.39
N TYR A 98 5.52 12.27 7.62
CA TYR A 98 6.70 11.58 7.10
C TYR A 98 6.29 10.39 6.24
N GLY A 99 7.08 10.15 5.19
CA GLY A 99 6.96 8.98 4.32
C GLY A 99 8.13 8.01 4.47
N ILE A 100 7.81 6.73 4.46
CA ILE A 100 8.77 5.65 4.29
C ILE A 100 8.72 5.28 2.82
N ILE A 101 9.79 5.62 2.07
CA ILE A 101 9.82 5.62 0.61
C ILE A 101 10.59 4.41 0.11
N GLY A 102 10.09 3.70 -0.88
CA GLY A 102 10.84 2.64 -1.54
C GLY A 102 12.13 3.18 -2.18
N PHE A 103 13.24 2.48 -1.98
CA PHE A 103 14.57 2.92 -2.42
C PHE A 103 14.63 3.25 -3.90
N GLY A 104 13.96 2.48 -4.77
CA GLY A 104 13.92 2.72 -6.19
C GLY A 104 13.21 4.02 -6.56
N LEU A 105 12.07 4.31 -5.92
CA LEU A 105 11.31 5.54 -6.13
C LEU A 105 12.05 6.76 -5.56
N ALA A 106 12.65 6.63 -4.38
CA ALA A 106 13.44 7.70 -3.76
C ALA A 106 14.64 8.11 -4.64
N ASN A 107 15.34 7.12 -5.22
CA ASN A 107 16.44 7.39 -6.17
C ASN A 107 15.97 8.14 -7.42
N LYS A 108 14.82 7.76 -8.00
CA LYS A 108 14.26 8.48 -9.14
C LYS A 108 13.92 9.92 -8.79
N LEU A 109 13.31 10.15 -7.63
CA LEU A 109 12.94 11.48 -7.15
C LEU A 109 14.14 12.31 -6.66
N GLY A 110 15.30 11.71 -6.47
CA GLY A 110 16.48 12.37 -5.91
C GLY A 110 16.32 12.79 -4.44
N THR A 111 15.48 12.07 -3.69
CA THR A 111 15.19 12.39 -2.28
C THR A 111 15.79 11.36 -1.32
N MET A 112 16.22 11.81 -0.14
CA MET A 112 16.81 10.97 0.90
C MET A 112 16.38 11.45 2.29
N PRO A 113 16.28 10.56 3.30
CA PRO A 113 16.00 10.94 4.67
C PRO A 113 17.17 11.76 5.23
N SER A 114 16.95 13.00 5.53
CA SER A 114 17.92 13.84 6.24
C SER A 114 17.19 14.98 6.96
N GLN A 115 17.84 15.58 7.96
CA GLN A 115 17.28 16.73 8.67
C GLN A 115 17.15 17.98 7.79
N LEU A 116 17.84 18.01 6.64
CA LEU A 116 17.84 19.09 5.67
C LEU A 116 17.04 18.77 4.39
N SER A 117 16.37 17.61 4.35
CA SER A 117 15.60 17.20 3.17
C SER A 117 14.39 18.09 2.98
N GLU A 118 14.20 18.52 1.75
CA GLU A 118 12.96 19.18 1.35
C GLU A 118 11.80 18.17 1.29
N PRO A 119 10.57 18.62 1.59
CA PRO A 119 9.41 17.76 1.47
C PRO A 119 9.13 17.43 0.00
N ILE A 120 8.68 16.23 -0.25
CA ILE A 120 8.09 15.84 -1.54
C ILE A 120 6.64 16.32 -1.62
N SER A 121 6.22 16.77 -2.78
CA SER A 121 4.81 17.05 -3.07
C SER A 121 4.11 15.77 -3.49
N VAL A 122 2.96 15.51 -2.89
CA VAL A 122 2.10 14.37 -3.22
C VAL A 122 0.80 14.91 -3.80
N TYR A 123 0.45 14.46 -5.00
CA TYR A 123 -0.77 14.89 -5.70
C TYR A 123 -1.70 13.69 -5.89
N SER A 124 -2.98 13.92 -5.67
CA SER A 124 -4.05 13.00 -6.02
C SER A 124 -5.14 13.71 -6.83
N PRO A 125 -5.73 13.05 -7.85
CA PRO A 125 -6.88 13.59 -8.55
C PRO A 125 -8.04 13.85 -7.58
N ASN A 126 -8.70 14.99 -7.73
CA ASN A 126 -9.90 15.31 -6.96
C ASN A 126 -11.12 14.74 -7.70
N GLU A 127 -11.65 13.60 -7.24
CA GLU A 127 -12.78 12.92 -7.87
C GLU A 127 -14.14 13.58 -7.54
N ASP A 128 -14.22 14.38 -6.46
CA ASP A 128 -15.49 14.86 -5.90
C ASP A 128 -15.93 16.24 -6.42
N GLU A 129 -15.10 16.95 -7.19
CA GLU A 129 -15.42 18.29 -7.67
C GLU A 129 -15.58 18.37 -9.20
N ALA A 130 -16.75 18.02 -9.70
CA ALA A 130 -17.21 18.33 -11.07
C ALA A 130 -17.73 19.77 -11.20
N GLY A 131 -16.96 20.78 -10.78
CA GLY A 131 -17.32 22.20 -10.84
C GLY A 131 -16.38 23.02 -11.72
N ILE A 132 -16.90 24.13 -12.32
CA ILE A 132 -16.16 24.99 -13.25
C ILE A 132 -14.96 25.72 -12.59
N ILE A 133 -14.80 25.66 -11.26
CA ILE A 133 -13.76 26.35 -10.47
C ILE A 133 -12.99 25.37 -9.55
N SER A 134 -13.12 24.07 -9.73
CA SER A 134 -12.46 23.07 -8.88
C SER A 134 -10.98 22.90 -9.23
N GLN A 135 -10.15 22.75 -8.21
CA GLN A 135 -8.76 22.33 -8.42
C GLN A 135 -8.76 20.85 -8.83
N PRO A 136 -8.20 20.50 -10.00
CA PRO A 136 -8.23 19.11 -10.48
C PRO A 136 -7.43 18.14 -9.64
N PHE A 137 -6.57 18.65 -8.74
CA PHE A 137 -5.70 17.85 -7.88
C PHE A 137 -5.67 18.42 -6.47
N THR A 138 -5.67 17.55 -5.49
CA THR A 138 -5.28 17.88 -4.12
C THR A 138 -3.78 17.69 -3.97
N ARG A 139 -3.09 18.57 -3.24
CA ARG A 139 -1.65 18.53 -2.99
C ARG A 139 -1.36 18.59 -1.51
N ARG A 140 -0.47 17.70 -1.04
CA ARG A 140 0.09 17.77 0.31
C ARG A 140 1.60 17.54 0.28
N PHE A 141 2.27 17.90 1.38
CA PHE A 141 3.71 17.75 1.53
C PHE A 141 4.03 16.62 2.49
N LEU A 142 5.03 15.81 2.12
CA LEU A 142 5.48 14.65 2.88
C LEU A 142 7.01 14.70 3.01
N TYR A 143 7.54 14.64 4.22
CA TYR A 143 8.98 14.61 4.45
C TYR A 143 9.52 13.20 4.32
N PRO A 144 10.69 12.99 3.69
CA PRO A 144 11.34 11.68 3.67
C PRO A 144 11.80 11.29 5.08
N GLY A 145 11.17 10.27 5.68
CA GLY A 145 11.49 9.79 7.03
C GLY A 145 12.40 8.58 7.04
N ALA A 146 12.21 7.67 6.10
CA ALA A 146 13.02 6.47 5.91
C ALA A 146 13.00 5.98 4.47
N LEU A 147 14.00 5.17 4.12
CA LEU A 147 14.04 4.37 2.89
C LEU A 147 13.90 2.90 3.24
N PHE A 148 13.15 2.16 2.45
CA PHE A 148 13.07 0.71 2.56
C PHE A 148 13.43 0.02 1.24
N SER A 149 13.92 -1.23 1.33
CA SER A 149 14.11 -2.09 0.16
C SER A 149 13.70 -3.52 0.49
N ILE A 150 12.83 -4.06 -0.33
CA ILE A 150 12.28 -5.40 -0.22
C ILE A 150 12.50 -6.16 -1.52
N GLN A 151 11.95 -5.62 -2.61
CA GLN A 151 12.09 -6.11 -3.97
C GLN A 151 11.80 -4.99 -4.96
N GLN A 152 12.33 -5.12 -6.17
CA GLN A 152 12.32 -4.07 -7.18
C GLN A 152 10.92 -3.48 -7.42
N ASP A 153 9.90 -4.31 -7.64
CA ASP A 153 8.55 -3.82 -7.97
C ASP A 153 7.93 -3.02 -6.82
N VAL A 154 8.19 -3.41 -5.57
CA VAL A 154 7.72 -2.69 -4.37
C VAL A 154 8.54 -1.43 -4.14
N ASP A 155 9.85 -1.50 -4.32
CA ASP A 155 10.79 -0.41 -4.07
C ASP A 155 10.61 0.78 -5.04
N TYR A 156 10.13 0.50 -6.25
CA TYR A 156 9.83 1.55 -7.25
C TYR A 156 8.40 2.06 -7.20
N GLU A 157 7.54 1.43 -6.40
CA GLU A 157 6.09 1.66 -6.43
C GLU A 157 5.56 2.38 -5.18
N TYR A 158 6.07 2.04 -3.97
CA TYR A 158 5.38 2.38 -2.74
C TYR A 158 6.01 3.52 -1.93
N VAL A 159 5.12 4.39 -1.42
CA VAL A 159 5.37 5.32 -0.31
C VAL A 159 4.37 5.02 0.80
N ILE A 160 4.86 4.77 2.01
CA ILE A 160 4.05 4.46 3.20
C ILE A 160 4.01 5.69 4.10
N THR A 161 2.84 6.09 4.54
CA THR A 161 2.63 7.23 5.45
C THR A 161 1.47 6.97 6.42
N SER A 162 1.08 7.97 7.20
CA SER A 162 -0.06 7.85 8.11
C SER A 162 -1.39 7.72 7.34
N LEU A 163 -2.32 6.98 7.93
CA LEU A 163 -3.67 6.83 7.39
C LEU A 163 -4.37 8.19 7.25
N GLU A 164 -4.20 9.04 8.25
CA GLU A 164 -4.77 10.38 8.33
C GLU A 164 -4.28 11.26 7.18
N PHE A 165 -3.00 11.19 6.83
CA PHE A 165 -2.44 11.92 5.69
C PHE A 165 -3.16 11.56 4.39
N VAL A 166 -3.39 10.28 4.16
CA VAL A 166 -4.04 9.80 2.91
C VAL A 166 -5.54 10.11 2.92
N GLU A 167 -6.23 9.96 4.06
CA GLU A 167 -7.63 10.39 4.19
C GLU A 167 -7.82 11.86 3.83
N GLU A 168 -6.93 12.73 4.30
CA GLU A 168 -6.97 14.15 4.00
C GLU A 168 -6.58 14.47 2.54
N LEU A 169 -5.56 13.81 1.99
CA LEU A 169 -5.16 14.00 0.59
C LEU A 169 -6.27 13.62 -0.38
N LEU A 170 -6.97 12.51 -0.11
CA LEU A 170 -8.05 12.00 -0.96
C LEU A 170 -9.42 12.65 -0.68
N ASN A 171 -9.51 13.48 0.37
CA ASN A 171 -10.79 14.00 0.89
C ASN A 171 -11.81 12.87 1.19
N LYS A 172 -11.31 11.74 1.71
CA LYS A 172 -12.10 10.54 2.01
C LYS A 172 -11.96 10.13 3.49
N PRO A 173 -12.50 10.92 4.43
CA PRO A 173 -12.43 10.60 5.85
C PRO A 173 -13.17 9.29 6.14
N ASN A 174 -12.64 8.51 7.08
CA ASN A 174 -13.18 7.20 7.47
C ASN A 174 -13.25 6.15 6.35
N SER A 175 -12.52 6.32 5.26
CA SER A 175 -12.45 5.36 4.16
C SER A 175 -11.25 4.44 4.29
N LEU A 176 -11.42 3.20 3.86
CA LEU A 176 -10.36 2.20 3.78
C LEU A 176 -10.37 1.54 2.40
N SER A 177 -9.21 1.13 1.91
CA SER A 177 -9.09 0.26 0.73
C SER A 177 -8.86 -1.20 1.12
N ALA A 178 -8.29 -1.43 2.31
CA ALA A 178 -8.04 -2.77 2.83
C ALA A 178 -8.00 -2.81 4.37
N ILE A 179 -8.17 -4.01 4.91
CA ILE A 179 -7.77 -4.36 6.27
C ILE A 179 -6.72 -5.45 6.15
N GLU A 180 -5.60 -5.27 6.81
CA GLU A 180 -4.46 -6.19 6.79
C GLU A 180 -4.31 -6.86 8.16
N LEU A 181 -4.11 -8.18 8.16
CA LEU A 181 -4.06 -8.96 9.39
C LEU A 181 -2.74 -9.72 9.52
N LYS A 182 -2.25 -9.75 10.75
CA LYS A 182 -1.26 -10.70 11.24
C LYS A 182 -1.98 -11.85 11.92
N ILE A 183 -1.60 -13.09 11.59
CA ILE A 183 -2.21 -14.27 12.18
C ILE A 183 -1.18 -15.16 12.89
N ASP A 184 -1.66 -16.01 13.78
CA ASP A 184 -0.83 -17.04 14.42
C ASP A 184 -0.49 -18.15 13.41
N ASN A 185 0.79 -18.29 13.08
CA ASN A 185 1.32 -19.30 12.15
C ASN A 185 1.09 -20.75 12.62
N LYS A 186 0.73 -20.96 13.89
CA LYS A 186 0.39 -22.29 14.43
C LYS A 186 -1.02 -22.71 14.06
N LYS A 187 -1.86 -21.80 13.61
CA LYS A 187 -3.25 -22.08 13.21
C LYS A 187 -3.32 -22.46 11.73
N ASN A 188 -4.35 -23.23 11.38
CA ASN A 188 -4.61 -23.54 9.98
C ASN A 188 -5.12 -22.29 9.24
N VAL A 189 -4.32 -21.76 8.33
CA VAL A 189 -4.62 -20.53 7.58
C VAL A 189 -5.95 -20.62 6.83
N LYS A 190 -6.27 -21.76 6.21
CA LYS A 190 -7.52 -21.95 5.45
C LYS A 190 -8.75 -21.89 6.35
N THR A 191 -8.67 -22.51 7.54
CA THR A 191 -9.75 -22.47 8.52
C THR A 191 -9.95 -21.06 9.04
N LEU A 192 -8.86 -20.38 9.40
CA LEU A 192 -8.92 -19.01 9.90
C LEU A 192 -9.45 -18.04 8.83
N GLN A 193 -9.04 -18.21 7.57
CA GLN A 193 -9.55 -17.42 6.45
C GLN A 193 -11.08 -17.59 6.29
N LYS A 194 -11.62 -18.79 6.44
CA LYS A 194 -13.08 -19.03 6.43
C LYS A 194 -13.79 -18.33 7.59
N ASN A 195 -13.21 -18.38 8.79
CA ASN A 195 -13.77 -17.72 9.97
C ASN A 195 -13.78 -16.20 9.76
N ILE A 196 -12.70 -15.62 9.25
CA ILE A 196 -12.60 -14.19 8.93
C ILE A 196 -13.62 -13.82 7.84
N GLN A 197 -13.77 -14.65 6.79
CA GLN A 197 -14.79 -14.43 5.76
C GLN A 197 -16.21 -14.39 6.34
N ALA A 198 -16.51 -15.25 7.30
CA ALA A 198 -17.80 -15.25 7.99
C ALA A 198 -18.02 -13.98 8.82
N VAL A 199 -16.95 -13.39 9.39
CA VAL A 199 -17.01 -12.14 10.16
C VAL A 199 -17.27 -10.94 9.26
N VAL A 200 -16.58 -10.83 8.11
CA VAL A 200 -16.67 -9.67 7.21
C VAL A 200 -17.83 -9.75 6.21
N GLY A 201 -18.35 -10.96 5.96
CA GLY A 201 -19.46 -11.19 5.04
C GLY A 201 -19.06 -11.22 3.56
N GLU A 202 -20.07 -11.34 2.68
CA GLU A 202 -19.87 -11.57 1.25
C GLU A 202 -19.44 -10.33 0.46
N LYS A 203 -19.54 -9.14 1.04
CA LYS A 203 -19.11 -7.88 0.40
C LYS A 203 -17.59 -7.74 0.30
N PHE A 204 -16.85 -8.60 0.98
CA PHE A 204 -15.40 -8.56 1.05
C PHE A 204 -14.77 -9.83 0.52
N ASP A 205 -13.60 -9.68 -0.08
CA ASP A 205 -12.68 -10.76 -0.42
C ASP A 205 -11.62 -10.87 0.68
N VAL A 206 -11.43 -12.08 1.17
CA VAL A 206 -10.40 -12.40 2.16
C VAL A 206 -9.34 -13.25 1.48
N LYS A 207 -8.15 -12.69 1.27
CA LYS A 207 -7.04 -13.36 0.58
C LYS A 207 -5.91 -13.64 1.54
N ASN A 208 -5.45 -14.88 1.58
CA ASN A 208 -4.20 -15.23 2.24
C ASN A 208 -3.02 -14.80 1.39
N ARG A 209 -1.81 -14.88 1.93
CA ARG A 209 -0.58 -14.42 1.27
C ARG A 209 -0.37 -15.06 -0.10
N TYR A 210 -0.56 -16.36 -0.22
CA TYR A 210 -0.42 -17.07 -1.50
C TYR A 210 -1.38 -16.54 -2.58
N GLN A 211 -2.63 -16.27 -2.21
CA GLN A 211 -3.63 -15.71 -3.13
C GLN A 211 -3.36 -14.25 -3.51
N GLN A 212 -2.72 -13.49 -2.63
CA GLN A 212 -2.25 -12.13 -2.93
C GLN A 212 -1.13 -12.18 -3.98
N GLU A 213 -0.16 -13.07 -3.82
CA GLU A 213 0.94 -13.29 -4.78
C GLU A 213 0.42 -13.79 -6.13
N GLU A 214 -0.52 -14.74 -6.15
CA GLU A 214 -1.13 -15.23 -7.39
C GLU A 214 -1.86 -14.12 -8.16
N ALA A 215 -2.59 -13.25 -7.48
CA ALA A 215 -3.26 -12.11 -8.09
C ALA A 215 -2.25 -11.13 -8.72
N PHE A 216 -1.15 -10.85 -8.01
CA PHE A 216 -0.05 -10.01 -8.51
C PHE A 216 0.63 -10.61 -9.75
N LEU A 217 0.97 -11.91 -9.70
CA LEU A 217 1.57 -12.62 -10.83
C LEU A 217 0.65 -12.67 -12.06
N LYS A 218 -0.66 -12.79 -11.88
CA LYS A 218 -1.63 -12.72 -12.96
C LYS A 218 -1.64 -11.34 -13.62
N LEU A 219 -1.60 -10.26 -12.86
CA LEU A 219 -1.52 -8.89 -13.38
C LEU A 219 -0.24 -8.68 -14.19
N MET A 220 0.92 -9.08 -13.67
CA MET A 220 2.20 -9.00 -14.39
C MET A 220 2.20 -9.78 -15.71
N ASN A 221 1.57 -10.96 -15.73
CA ASN A 221 1.45 -11.74 -16.96
C ASN A 221 0.56 -11.05 -17.99
N ILE A 222 -0.53 -10.40 -17.59
CA ILE A 222 -1.38 -9.62 -18.49
C ILE A 222 -0.58 -8.45 -19.09
N GLU A 223 0.17 -7.71 -18.29
CA GLU A 223 1.01 -6.61 -18.77
C GLU A 223 2.06 -7.08 -19.79
N LYS A 224 2.71 -8.22 -19.56
CA LYS A 224 3.64 -8.82 -20.52
C LYS A 224 2.96 -9.17 -21.84
N TRP A 225 1.78 -9.78 -21.81
CA TRP A 225 1.03 -10.14 -23.01
C TRP A 225 0.57 -8.91 -23.79
N VAL A 226 0.12 -7.85 -23.10
CA VAL A 226 -0.25 -6.57 -23.73
C VAL A 226 0.96 -5.93 -24.38
N SER A 227 2.10 -5.85 -23.71
CA SER A 227 3.35 -5.31 -24.26
C SER A 227 3.83 -6.10 -25.48
N PHE A 228 3.75 -7.44 -25.43
CA PHE A 228 4.11 -8.31 -26.54
C PHE A 228 3.15 -8.11 -27.74
N ALA A 229 1.86 -7.96 -27.49
CA ALA A 229 0.87 -7.68 -28.53
C ALA A 229 1.12 -6.34 -29.23
N ILE A 230 1.44 -5.29 -28.47
CA ILE A 230 1.79 -3.96 -28.99
C ILE A 230 3.06 -4.03 -29.84
N LEU A 231 4.12 -4.69 -29.33
CA LEU A 231 5.37 -4.88 -30.09
C LEU A 231 5.15 -5.68 -31.37
N SER A 232 4.34 -6.74 -31.34
CA SER A 232 4.01 -7.54 -32.50
C SER A 232 3.22 -6.73 -33.55
N LEU A 233 2.29 -5.90 -33.10
CA LEU A 233 1.51 -5.04 -33.99
C LEU A 233 2.40 -3.96 -34.65
N THR A 234 3.29 -3.34 -33.89
CA THR A 234 4.25 -2.36 -34.44
C THR A 234 5.18 -2.97 -35.46
N LEU A 235 5.65 -4.21 -35.24
CA LEU A 235 6.48 -4.94 -36.19
C LEU A 235 5.73 -5.35 -37.51
N LEU A 236 4.41 -5.54 -37.41
CA LEU A 236 3.57 -5.83 -38.58
C LEU A 236 3.25 -4.59 -39.43
N LEU A 237 3.36 -3.39 -38.84
CA LEU A 237 3.06 -2.11 -39.50
C LEU A 237 4.31 -1.46 -40.13
N VAL A 238 5.51 -1.99 -39.92
CA VAL A 238 6.78 -1.59 -40.49
C VAL A 238 7.17 -2.54 -41.62
#